data_37f8794b8e628d785d39f7a485910f15
#
_entry.id   37f8794b8e628d785d39f7a485910f15
#
_cell.length_a   1.000
_cell.length_b   1.000
_cell.length_c   1.000
_cell.angle_alpha   90.00
_cell.angle_beta   90.00
_cell.angle_gamma   90.00
#
_symmetry.space_group_name_H-M   'P 1'
#
loop_
_entity.id
_entity.type
_entity.pdbx_description
1 polymer ?
#
loop_
_entity_poly.entity_id
_entity_poly.type
_entity_poly.pdbx_seq_one_letter_code
_entity_poly.pdbx_strand_id
1 'polypeptide(L)'
;ELNNSWWELREFYQGIGAPSDREADAFDPGAKYHIPGNTPYTRYYLAKILQYQFHESLCNQIGFEGPLHECSIYDNELAGEKLRAMLALGQSKDWQTALEALTGTRDLSGKSMLNYYQPLKDWLDIKNADRACGWEG
;
A
#
# COMPACT_ATOMS: atom_id res chain seq x y z
N GLU A 1 7.64 -21.59 18.59
CA GLU A 1 7.09 -20.24 18.92
C GLU A 1 7.14 -19.28 17.71
N LEU A 2 8.29 -19.05 17.06
CA LEU A 2 8.40 -18.09 15.93
C LEU A 2 7.47 -18.42 14.77
N ASN A 3 7.34 -19.68 14.40
CA ASN A 3 6.50 -20.09 13.28
C ASN A 3 5.00 -19.86 13.58
N ASN A 4 4.58 -20.12 14.81
CA ASN A 4 3.20 -19.88 15.23
C ASN A 4 2.88 -18.39 15.19
N SER A 5 3.74 -17.54 15.77
CA SER A 5 3.57 -16.08 15.72
C SER A 5 3.55 -15.54 14.29
N TRP A 6 4.32 -16.14 13.38
CA TRP A 6 4.27 -15.79 11.96
C TRP A 6 2.87 -16.01 11.37
N TRP A 7 2.28 -17.17 11.61
CA TRP A 7 0.95 -17.49 11.07
C TRP A 7 -0.17 -16.71 11.76
N GLU A 8 -0.08 -16.51 13.08
CA GLU A 8 -1.00 -15.64 13.83
C GLU A 8 -1.02 -14.21 13.25
N LEU A 9 0.14 -13.63 12.98
CA LEU A 9 0.24 -12.30 12.37
C LEU A 9 -0.27 -12.28 10.92
N ARG A 10 0.00 -13.33 10.14
CA ARG A 10 -0.51 -13.42 8.78
C ARG A 10 -2.02 -13.56 8.73
N GLU A 11 -2.60 -14.33 9.63
CA GLU A 11 -4.04 -14.46 9.74
C GLU A 11 -4.67 -13.13 10.18
N PHE A 12 -4.14 -12.52 11.22
CA PHE A 12 -4.66 -11.27 11.75
C PHE A 12 -4.59 -10.09 10.76
N TYR A 13 -3.45 -9.89 10.11
CA TYR A 13 -3.26 -8.74 9.21
C TYR A 13 -3.62 -9.00 7.76
N GLN A 14 -3.59 -10.23 7.29
CA GLN A 14 -3.73 -10.56 5.88
C GLN A 14 -4.89 -11.53 5.60
N GLY A 15 -5.50 -12.12 6.64
CA GLY A 15 -6.51 -13.15 6.48
C GLY A 15 -5.98 -14.43 5.81
N ILE A 16 -4.70 -14.77 6.03
CA ILE A 16 -4.04 -15.93 5.40
C ILE A 16 -3.60 -16.89 6.48
N GLY A 17 -4.29 -18.03 6.57
CA GLY A 17 -3.92 -19.15 7.44
C GLY A 17 -2.83 -20.05 6.85
N ALA A 18 -2.24 -20.91 7.68
CA ALA A 18 -1.33 -21.95 7.22
C ALA A 18 -2.10 -22.95 6.35
N PRO A 19 -1.53 -23.36 5.18
CA PRO A 19 -2.22 -24.28 4.26
C PRO A 19 -2.35 -25.71 4.79
N SER A 20 -1.62 -26.07 5.83
CA SER A 20 -1.66 -27.37 6.54
C SER A 20 -1.04 -27.20 7.92
N ASP A 21 -1.25 -28.20 8.78
CA ASP A 21 -0.56 -28.27 10.08
C ASP A 21 0.94 -28.17 9.90
N ARG A 22 1.59 -27.45 10.83
CA ARG A 22 3.03 -27.23 10.81
C ARG A 22 3.73 -28.03 11.90
N GLU A 23 4.84 -28.65 11.55
CA GLU A 23 5.69 -29.34 12.49
C GLU A 23 6.32 -28.36 13.49
N ALA A 24 6.69 -28.86 14.68
CA ALA A 24 7.19 -28.02 15.76
C ALA A 24 8.51 -27.29 15.44
N ASP A 25 9.30 -27.81 14.51
CA ASP A 25 10.55 -27.27 14.03
C ASP A 25 10.44 -26.49 12.72
N ALA A 26 9.23 -26.34 12.19
CA ALA A 26 9.01 -25.55 10.97
C ALA A 26 9.42 -24.09 11.15
N PHE A 27 10.00 -23.51 10.10
CA PHE A 27 10.38 -22.11 10.04
C PHE A 27 9.96 -21.50 8.70
N ASP A 28 8.66 -21.33 8.51
CA ASP A 28 8.06 -20.79 7.29
C ASP A 28 8.53 -19.35 6.94
N PRO A 29 8.80 -18.44 7.90
CA PRO A 29 9.42 -17.15 7.59
C PRO A 29 10.72 -17.27 6.81
N GLY A 30 11.50 -18.31 7.07
CA GLY A 30 12.78 -18.56 6.41
C GLY A 30 12.66 -19.00 4.95
N ALA A 31 11.49 -19.40 4.49
CA ALA A 31 11.25 -19.76 3.09
C ALA A 31 11.41 -18.57 2.13
N LYS A 32 11.26 -17.34 2.61
CA LYS A 32 11.51 -16.13 1.83
C LYS A 32 12.95 -15.65 2.04
N TYR A 33 13.78 -15.76 1.03
CA TYR A 33 15.20 -15.37 1.03
C TYR A 33 15.48 -14.03 1.74
N HIS A 34 14.63 -13.02 1.53
CA HIS A 34 14.81 -11.67 2.07
C HIS A 34 14.76 -11.60 3.61
N ILE A 35 14.13 -12.56 4.26
CA ILE A 35 14.06 -12.62 5.72
C ILE A 35 15.36 -13.16 6.29
N PRO A 36 15.82 -14.38 5.99
CA PRO A 36 17.10 -14.88 6.49
C PRO A 36 18.29 -14.10 5.92
N GLY A 37 18.17 -13.54 4.71
CA GLY A 37 19.19 -12.69 4.09
C GLY A 37 19.22 -11.25 4.64
N ASN A 38 18.40 -10.93 5.62
CA ASN A 38 18.32 -9.60 6.25
C ASN A 38 18.22 -8.45 5.24
N THR A 39 17.42 -8.65 4.18
CA THR A 39 17.21 -7.65 3.14
C THR A 39 16.06 -6.73 3.52
N PRO A 40 16.21 -5.39 3.51
CA PRO A 40 15.17 -4.45 3.87
C PRO A 40 14.06 -4.41 2.82
N TYR A 41 13.11 -5.32 2.94
CA TYR A 41 12.07 -5.59 1.93
C TYR A 41 10.76 -4.82 2.15
N THR A 42 10.56 -4.24 3.34
CA THR A 42 9.39 -3.44 3.71
C THR A 42 9.21 -2.21 2.81
N ARG A 43 10.28 -1.74 2.17
CA ARG A 43 10.25 -0.59 1.26
C ARG A 43 9.25 -0.73 0.11
N TYR A 44 9.00 -1.95 -0.38
CA TYR A 44 7.99 -2.18 -1.42
C TYR A 44 6.57 -1.99 -0.92
N TYR A 45 6.30 -2.38 0.33
CA TYR A 45 5.02 -2.10 0.98
C TYR A 45 4.80 -0.59 1.13
N LEU A 46 5.81 0.14 1.60
CA LEU A 46 5.75 1.60 1.72
C LEU A 46 5.57 2.29 0.36
N ALA A 47 6.26 1.80 -0.67
CA ALA A 47 6.11 2.31 -2.04
C ALA A 47 4.68 2.11 -2.58
N LYS A 48 4.02 1.00 -2.22
CA LYS A 48 2.62 0.77 -2.58
C LYS A 48 1.67 1.78 -1.93
N ILE A 49 1.91 2.18 -0.70
CA ILE A 49 1.13 3.24 -0.04
C ILE A 49 1.43 4.59 -0.69
N LEU A 50 2.70 4.92 -0.88
CA LEU A 50 3.14 6.19 -1.46
C LEU A 50 2.60 6.42 -2.88
N GLN A 51 2.50 5.40 -3.72
CA GLN A 51 1.96 5.57 -5.07
C GLN A 51 0.54 6.12 -5.09
N TYR A 52 -0.32 5.70 -4.14
CA TYR A 52 -1.68 6.24 -4.03
C TYR A 52 -1.68 7.66 -3.47
N GLN A 53 -0.81 7.95 -2.52
CA GLN A 53 -0.66 9.28 -1.95
C GLN A 53 -0.17 10.29 -2.99
N PHE A 54 0.78 9.89 -3.83
CA PHE A 54 1.25 10.71 -4.96
C PHE A 54 0.14 10.91 -6.00
N HIS A 55 -0.58 9.84 -6.35
CA HIS A 55 -1.67 9.90 -7.32
C HIS A 55 -2.78 10.84 -6.86
N GLU A 56 -3.30 10.68 -5.65
CA GLU A 56 -4.33 11.55 -5.09
C GLU A 56 -3.88 13.01 -5.05
N SER A 57 -2.64 13.25 -4.60
CA SER A 57 -2.11 14.60 -4.55
C SER A 57 -2.02 15.26 -5.92
N LEU A 58 -1.55 14.54 -6.93
CA LEU A 58 -1.46 15.05 -8.30
C LEU A 58 -2.85 15.28 -8.90
N CYS A 59 -3.79 14.35 -8.69
CA CYS A 59 -5.17 14.52 -9.14
C CYS A 59 -5.84 15.76 -8.53
N ASN A 60 -5.64 15.99 -7.23
CA ASN A 60 -6.14 17.19 -6.57
C ASN A 60 -5.50 18.47 -7.12
N GLN A 61 -4.19 18.46 -7.36
CA GLN A 61 -3.46 19.63 -7.87
C GLN A 61 -3.87 20.02 -9.30
N ILE A 62 -4.27 19.06 -10.14
CA ILE A 62 -4.79 19.33 -11.49
C ILE A 62 -6.30 19.65 -11.49
N GLY A 63 -6.94 19.70 -10.31
CA GLY A 63 -8.36 20.03 -10.18
C GLY A 63 -9.31 18.92 -10.61
N PHE A 64 -8.87 17.64 -10.55
CA PHE A 64 -9.76 16.53 -10.87
C PHE A 64 -10.83 16.37 -9.79
N GLU A 65 -12.09 16.30 -10.23
CA GLU A 65 -13.27 16.05 -9.39
C GLU A 65 -13.90 14.71 -9.82
N GLY A 66 -13.81 13.70 -8.98
CA GLY A 66 -14.37 12.38 -9.25
C GLY A 66 -13.67 11.27 -8.47
N PRO A 67 -14.06 10.00 -8.71
CA PRO A 67 -13.40 8.86 -8.09
C PRO A 67 -11.94 8.75 -8.53
N LEU A 68 -11.03 8.58 -7.58
CA LEU A 68 -9.58 8.59 -7.86
C LEU A 68 -9.13 7.57 -8.91
N HIS A 69 -9.82 6.44 -9.04
CA HIS A 69 -9.50 5.41 -10.04
C HIS A 69 -9.80 5.85 -11.48
N GLU A 70 -10.56 6.92 -11.69
CA GLU A 70 -10.86 7.51 -13.00
C GLU A 70 -9.92 8.67 -13.33
N CYS A 71 -9.13 9.15 -12.36
CA CYS A 71 -8.18 10.23 -12.58
C CYS A 71 -7.01 9.77 -13.46
N SER A 72 -6.67 10.55 -14.47
CA SER A 72 -5.46 10.39 -15.26
C SER A 72 -4.62 11.66 -15.20
N ILE A 73 -3.36 11.49 -14.86
CA ILE A 73 -2.34 12.55 -14.91
C ILE A 73 -1.54 12.54 -16.22
N TYR A 74 -1.94 11.66 -17.15
CA TYR A 74 -1.25 11.51 -18.42
C TYR A 74 -1.33 12.81 -19.24
N ASP A 75 -0.21 13.20 -19.82
CA ASP A 75 -0.05 14.42 -20.65
C ASP A 75 -0.44 15.74 -19.93
N ASN A 76 -0.37 15.75 -18.57
CA ASN A 76 -0.65 16.93 -17.76
C ASN A 76 0.67 17.60 -17.35
N GLU A 77 0.91 18.80 -17.86
CA GLU A 77 2.17 19.55 -17.63
C GLU A 77 2.37 19.86 -16.14
N LEU A 78 1.32 20.31 -15.43
CA LEU A 78 1.41 20.65 -14.01
C LEU A 78 1.78 19.43 -13.15
N ALA A 79 1.13 18.27 -13.40
CA ALA A 79 1.47 17.02 -12.74
C ALA A 79 2.92 16.62 -13.02
N GLY A 80 3.35 16.76 -14.28
CA GLY A 80 4.72 16.48 -14.70
C GLY A 80 5.75 17.39 -14.03
N GLU A 81 5.47 18.68 -13.88
CA GLU A 81 6.35 19.63 -13.18
C GLU A 81 6.50 19.27 -11.70
N LYS A 82 5.40 18.96 -11.02
CA LYS A 82 5.41 18.56 -9.61
C LYS A 82 6.20 17.28 -9.39
N LEU A 83 5.98 16.28 -10.24
CA LEU A 83 6.71 15.03 -10.16
C LEU A 83 8.21 15.23 -10.42
N ARG A 84 8.57 16.02 -11.43
CA ARG A 84 9.98 16.36 -11.72
C ARG A 84 10.66 17.09 -10.56
N ALA A 85 9.96 18.03 -9.92
CA ALA A 85 10.49 18.75 -8.77
C ALA A 85 10.84 17.81 -7.60
N MET A 86 9.97 16.85 -7.29
CA MET A 86 10.26 15.82 -6.30
C MET A 86 11.44 14.94 -6.73
N LEU A 87 11.43 14.41 -7.96
CA LEU A 87 12.46 13.50 -8.45
C LEU A 87 13.84 14.17 -8.54
N ALA A 88 13.89 15.47 -8.82
CA ALA A 88 15.14 16.23 -8.88
C ALA A 88 15.87 16.32 -7.52
N LEU A 89 15.18 16.08 -6.40
CA LEU A 89 15.82 15.99 -5.09
C LEU A 89 16.75 14.78 -4.98
N GLY A 90 16.45 13.69 -5.68
CA GLY A 90 17.20 12.43 -5.62
C GLY A 90 17.40 11.96 -4.18
N GLN A 91 18.64 11.69 -3.81
CA GLN A 91 19.04 11.32 -2.44
C GLN A 91 19.65 12.48 -1.65
N SER A 92 19.54 13.72 -2.13
CA SER A 92 20.09 14.88 -1.45
C SER A 92 19.32 15.32 -0.20
N LYS A 93 18.10 14.81 -0.05
CA LYS A 93 17.19 15.09 1.07
C LYS A 93 16.61 13.78 1.62
N ASP A 94 16.06 13.84 2.84
CA ASP A 94 15.30 12.74 3.39
C ASP A 94 14.01 12.49 2.59
N TRP A 95 13.45 11.29 2.71
CA TRP A 95 12.27 10.89 1.94
C TRP A 95 11.02 11.70 2.33
N GLN A 96 10.92 12.19 3.57
CA GLN A 96 9.81 13.03 4.03
C GLN A 96 9.83 14.38 3.31
N THR A 97 11.02 14.95 3.08
CA THR A 97 11.15 16.18 2.29
C THR A 97 10.75 15.97 0.83
N ALA A 98 11.09 14.83 0.25
CA ALA A 98 10.61 14.47 -1.09
C ALA A 98 9.09 14.27 -1.15
N LEU A 99 8.53 13.61 -0.14
CA LEU A 99 7.07 13.45 0.00
C LEU A 99 6.37 14.82 0.08
N GLU A 100 6.86 15.70 0.94
CA GLU A 100 6.33 17.04 1.13
C GLU A 100 6.38 17.88 -0.16
N ALA A 101 7.45 17.79 -0.92
CA ALA A 101 7.61 18.52 -2.19
C ALA A 101 6.52 18.18 -3.21
N LEU A 102 6.01 16.96 -3.20
CA LEU A 102 4.94 16.52 -4.10
C LEU A 102 3.55 16.68 -3.47
N THR A 103 3.39 16.32 -2.19
CA THR A 103 2.08 16.14 -1.56
C THR A 103 1.70 17.24 -0.57
N GLY A 104 2.65 18.08 -0.18
CA GLY A 104 2.45 19.11 0.85
C GLY A 104 2.41 18.55 2.29
N THR A 105 2.69 17.26 2.49
CA THR A 105 2.77 16.63 3.82
C THR A 105 4.01 15.76 3.96
N ARG A 106 4.53 15.66 5.17
CA ARG A 106 5.65 14.77 5.52
C ARG A 106 5.20 13.40 6.02
N ASP A 107 3.88 13.20 6.17
CA ASP A 107 3.31 12.02 6.80
C ASP A 107 2.93 10.96 5.76
N LEU A 108 3.45 9.75 5.95
CA LEU A 108 2.99 8.57 5.21
C LEU A 108 1.60 8.16 5.69
N SER A 109 0.65 8.04 4.77
CA SER A 109 -0.72 7.68 5.09
C SER A 109 -1.29 6.67 4.09
N GLY A 110 -1.93 5.62 4.60
CA GLY A 110 -2.71 4.67 3.79
C GLY A 110 -4.08 5.22 3.33
N LYS A 111 -4.48 6.41 3.78
CA LYS A 111 -5.80 6.98 3.48
C LYS A 111 -6.06 7.12 1.98
N SER A 112 -5.07 7.57 1.22
CA SER A 112 -5.19 7.73 -0.24
C SER A 112 -5.48 6.40 -0.96
N MET A 113 -4.87 5.30 -0.49
CA MET A 113 -5.17 3.97 -1.00
C MET A 113 -6.61 3.56 -0.68
N LEU A 114 -7.09 3.82 0.54
CA LEU A 114 -8.48 3.56 0.92
C LEU A 114 -9.45 4.39 0.07
N ASN A 115 -9.16 5.67 -0.16
CA ASN A 115 -9.96 6.54 -1.01
C ASN A 115 -10.04 6.02 -2.46
N TYR A 116 -8.92 5.54 -3.00
CA TYR A 116 -8.87 4.96 -4.34
C TYR A 116 -9.81 3.75 -4.48
N TYR A 117 -9.85 2.87 -3.48
CA TYR A 117 -10.67 1.66 -3.49
C TYR A 117 -12.06 1.85 -2.87
N GLN A 118 -12.40 3.04 -2.38
CA GLN A 118 -13.69 3.28 -1.73
C GLN A 118 -14.90 2.88 -2.61
N PRO A 119 -14.96 3.22 -3.91
CA PRO A 119 -16.08 2.80 -4.75
C PRO A 119 -16.21 1.28 -4.90
N LEU A 120 -15.08 0.58 -4.95
CA LEU A 120 -15.07 -0.90 -4.96
C LEU A 120 -15.57 -1.47 -3.64
N LYS A 121 -15.12 -0.88 -2.52
CA LYS A 121 -15.56 -1.29 -1.20
C LYS A 121 -17.07 -1.13 -1.05
N ASP A 122 -17.62 0.03 -1.41
CA ASP A 122 -19.05 0.30 -1.32
C ASP A 122 -19.87 -0.69 -2.16
N TRP A 123 -19.38 -1.00 -3.36
CA TRP A 123 -20.01 -2.02 -4.22
C TRP A 123 -19.97 -3.42 -3.60
N LEU A 124 -18.82 -3.81 -3.01
CA LEU A 124 -18.65 -5.10 -2.34
C LEU A 124 -19.54 -5.20 -1.09
N ASP A 125 -19.65 -4.14 -0.30
CA ASP A 125 -20.50 -4.12 0.89
C ASP A 125 -21.96 -4.41 0.51
N ILE A 126 -22.45 -3.83 -0.58
CA ILE A 126 -23.79 -4.11 -1.10
C ILE A 126 -23.90 -5.55 -1.60
N LYS A 127 -22.92 -6.02 -2.37
CA LYS A 127 -22.96 -7.36 -2.98
C LYS A 127 -22.82 -8.49 -1.97
N ASN A 128 -22.20 -8.24 -0.86
CA ASN A 128 -21.93 -9.22 0.19
C ASN A 128 -22.80 -9.06 1.44
N ALA A 129 -23.77 -8.14 1.42
CA ALA A 129 -24.61 -7.81 2.59
C ALA A 129 -25.27 -9.06 3.24
N ASP A 130 -25.67 -10.01 2.40
CA ASP A 130 -26.33 -11.26 2.85
C ASP A 130 -25.40 -12.49 2.80
N ARG A 131 -24.09 -12.30 2.71
CA ARG A 131 -23.11 -13.39 2.62
C ARG A 131 -22.28 -13.48 3.90
N ALA A 132 -22.10 -14.70 4.39
CA ALA A 132 -21.03 -14.95 5.35
C ALA A 132 -19.70 -14.85 4.62
N CYS A 133 -18.91 -13.83 4.96
CA CYS A 133 -17.57 -13.62 4.40
C CYS A 133 -16.55 -14.06 5.45
N GLY A 134 -15.56 -14.83 5.04
CA GLY A 134 -14.49 -15.31 5.90
C GLY A 134 -13.88 -16.59 5.34
N TRP A 135 -12.93 -17.12 6.09
CA TRP A 135 -12.22 -18.35 5.76
C TRP A 135 -12.84 -19.60 6.42
N GLU A 136 -13.87 -19.40 7.22
CA GLU A 136 -14.65 -20.45 7.84
C GLU A 136 -15.74 -20.91 6.87
N GLY A 137 -15.40 -21.83 6.00
CA GLY A 137 -16.30 -22.45 5.05
C GLY A 137 -16.13 -23.96 5.01
#